data_e3f2cd6aac5e7ed2d6799bf08889ecbf
#
_entry.id   e3f2cd6aac5e7ed2d6799bf08889ecbf
#
_cell.length_a   1.000
_cell.length_b   1.000
_cell.length_c   1.000
_cell.angle_alpha   90.00
_cell.angle_beta   90.00
_cell.angle_gamma   90.00
#
_symmetry.space_group_name_H-M   'P 1'
#
loop_
_entity.id
_entity.type
_entity.pdbx_description
1 polymer ?
#
loop_
_entity_poly.entity_id
_entity_poly.type
_entity_poly.pdbx_seq_one_letter_code
_entity_poly.pdbx_strand_id
1 'polypeptide(L)'
;VTVDEPEQGLSVNEEIVHVLCHGESTGSIGLSVSGGTTPYNYSWSNTTYQLSVVSPSINNFPSTDYIYEVTDFEGCKYSDTITIDEPESIIANFSTSHVLCKGDSSGIISSDISGGMTPYTFNWSNGSLNSDLSSLSQGIYQLDLSDYNGCFSIYEVTIEEPIEMLASSISVGPVACHGGQDGSIVALIEGGTAPYHYNWSSQDTVFT
;
A
#
# COMPACT_ATOMS: atom_id res chain seq x y z
N VAL A 1 -15.33 46.34 50.57
CA VAL A 1 -14.82 44.98 50.42
C VAL A 1 -14.65 44.78 48.92
N THR A 2 -13.43 44.76 48.44
CA THR A 2 -13.10 44.34 47.06
C THR A 2 -13.01 42.84 47.05
N VAL A 3 -13.68 42.19 46.13
CA VAL A 3 -13.49 40.75 45.84
C VAL A 3 -12.46 40.73 44.73
N ASP A 4 -11.25 40.26 45.04
CA ASP A 4 -10.19 40.11 44.07
C ASP A 4 -10.44 38.82 43.27
N GLU A 5 -10.37 38.91 41.97
CA GLU A 5 -10.37 37.75 41.06
C GLU A 5 -8.93 37.57 40.51
N PRO A 6 -8.57 36.37 40.03
CA PRO A 6 -7.28 36.13 39.41
C PRO A 6 -7.05 37.08 38.23
N GLU A 7 -5.85 37.67 38.13
CA GLU A 7 -5.49 38.62 37.07
C GLU A 7 -5.66 38.04 35.64
N GLN A 8 -5.57 36.72 35.50
CA GLN A 8 -5.81 36.04 34.24
C GLN A 8 -6.58 34.74 34.47
N GLY A 9 -7.58 34.49 33.64
CA GLY A 9 -8.30 33.25 33.60
C GLY A 9 -7.38 32.06 33.17
N LEU A 10 -7.75 30.85 33.53
CA LEU A 10 -7.05 29.63 33.14
C LEU A 10 -7.03 29.50 31.61
N SER A 11 -5.85 29.34 31.03
CA SER A 11 -5.62 29.20 29.59
C SER A 11 -4.64 28.02 29.31
N VAL A 12 -4.90 27.26 28.26
CA VAL A 12 -4.10 26.10 27.87
C VAL A 12 -3.64 26.27 26.43
N ASN A 13 -2.35 26.03 26.18
CA ASN A 13 -1.78 25.89 24.85
C ASN A 13 -1.39 24.44 24.63
N GLU A 14 -1.71 23.91 23.47
CA GLU A 14 -1.60 22.49 23.10
C GLU A 14 -0.47 22.29 22.09
N GLU A 15 0.32 21.25 22.28
CA GLU A 15 1.31 20.77 21.33
C GLU A 15 0.94 19.35 20.94
N ILE A 16 0.63 19.10 19.67
CA ILE A 16 0.13 17.82 19.17
C ILE A 16 1.16 17.21 18.22
N VAL A 17 1.48 15.93 18.44
CA VAL A 17 2.21 15.10 17.50
C VAL A 17 1.27 13.99 17.03
N HIS A 18 0.96 13.99 15.74
CA HIS A 18 0.12 12.97 15.12
C HIS A 18 0.85 11.63 14.97
N VAL A 19 0.11 10.55 14.75
CA VAL A 19 0.66 9.23 14.52
C VAL A 19 1.43 9.21 13.19
N LEU A 20 2.62 8.62 13.18
CA LEU A 20 3.47 8.59 11.99
C LEU A 20 3.02 7.56 10.96
N CYS A 21 2.60 6.37 11.43
CA CYS A 21 2.18 5.28 10.56
C CYS A 21 0.78 4.80 10.95
N HIS A 22 -0.03 4.46 9.95
CA HIS A 22 -1.38 3.96 10.17
C HIS A 22 -1.42 2.79 11.16
N GLY A 23 -2.32 2.86 12.13
CA GLY A 23 -2.54 1.83 13.15
C GLY A 23 -1.49 1.78 14.27
N GLU A 24 -0.49 2.65 14.25
CA GLU A 24 0.48 2.74 15.34
C GLU A 24 -0.01 3.62 16.50
N SER A 25 0.75 3.62 17.59
CA SER A 25 0.49 4.44 18.77
C SER A 25 1.71 5.30 19.07
N THR A 26 2.04 6.21 18.14
CA THR A 26 3.20 7.13 18.24
C THR A 26 2.79 8.57 18.52
N GLY A 27 1.50 8.85 18.61
CA GLY A 27 0.96 10.19 18.86
C GLY A 27 1.23 10.68 20.28
N SER A 28 1.30 12.01 20.45
CA SER A 28 1.44 12.63 21.76
C SER A 28 0.74 13.99 21.84
N ILE A 29 0.35 14.37 23.04
CA ILE A 29 -0.22 15.68 23.34
C ILE A 29 0.51 16.25 24.56
N GLY A 30 0.98 17.49 24.46
CA GLY A 30 1.53 18.27 25.56
C GLY A 30 0.67 19.48 25.86
N LEU A 31 0.41 19.76 27.14
CA LEU A 31 -0.35 20.93 27.59
C LEU A 31 0.58 21.91 28.32
N SER A 32 0.53 23.18 27.91
CA SER A 32 1.20 24.29 28.59
C SER A 32 0.11 25.20 29.16
N VAL A 33 0.02 25.25 30.50
CA VAL A 33 -1.05 25.96 31.24
C VAL A 33 -0.56 27.29 31.75
N SER A 34 -1.38 28.35 31.64
CA SER A 34 -1.12 29.66 32.19
C SER A 34 -2.40 30.26 32.81
N GLY A 35 -2.22 31.23 33.70
CA GLY A 35 -3.32 31.83 34.50
C GLY A 35 -3.84 30.86 35.58
N GLY A 36 -4.91 31.23 36.26
CA GLY A 36 -5.44 30.52 37.43
C GLY A 36 -4.43 30.44 38.59
N THR A 37 -4.69 29.54 39.53
CA THR A 37 -3.86 29.34 40.74
C THR A 37 -3.19 28.00 40.75
N THR A 38 -1.85 27.95 40.84
CA THR A 38 -1.09 26.70 40.92
C THR A 38 -1.25 25.99 42.29
N PRO A 39 -1.12 24.63 42.40
CA PRO A 39 -0.82 23.68 41.33
C PRO A 39 -2.02 23.32 40.45
N TYR A 40 -1.76 22.81 39.24
CA TYR A 40 -2.79 22.32 38.33
C TYR A 40 -2.91 20.80 38.45
N ASN A 41 -4.16 20.31 38.32
CA ASN A 41 -4.48 18.90 38.19
C ASN A 41 -4.97 18.61 36.77
N TYR A 42 -4.58 17.47 36.22
CA TYR A 42 -4.91 17.03 34.87
C TYR A 42 -5.73 15.76 34.91
N SER A 43 -6.73 15.66 34.07
CA SER A 43 -7.43 14.42 33.79
C SER A 43 -7.63 14.25 32.29
N TRP A 44 -7.50 13.03 31.82
CA TRP A 44 -7.63 12.66 30.43
C TRP A 44 -8.67 11.57 30.24
N SER A 45 -9.39 11.63 29.14
CA SER A 45 -10.27 10.57 28.67
C SER A 45 -10.26 10.52 27.14
N ASN A 46 -10.71 9.43 26.58
CA ASN A 46 -11.13 9.38 25.19
C ASN A 46 -12.63 9.06 25.13
N THR A 47 -13.17 8.87 23.94
CA THR A 47 -14.59 8.60 23.72
C THR A 47 -15.09 7.30 24.39
N THR A 48 -14.18 6.41 24.81
CA THR A 48 -14.49 5.06 25.30
C THR A 48 -14.26 4.91 26.79
N TYR A 49 -13.20 5.51 27.38
CA TYR A 49 -12.83 5.33 28.78
C TYR A 49 -12.01 6.50 29.34
N GLN A 50 -11.96 6.59 30.69
CA GLN A 50 -11.07 7.50 31.40
C GLN A 50 -9.63 6.96 31.36
N LEU A 51 -8.67 7.83 31.06
CA LEU A 51 -7.25 7.49 31.13
C LEU A 51 -6.75 7.72 32.55
N SER A 52 -5.99 6.76 33.10
CA SER A 52 -5.37 6.90 34.43
C SER A 52 -4.09 7.75 34.37
N VAL A 53 -4.12 8.85 33.62
CA VAL A 53 -3.00 9.78 33.44
C VAL A 53 -3.35 11.11 34.10
N VAL A 54 -2.46 11.59 34.98
CA VAL A 54 -2.57 12.85 35.71
C VAL A 54 -1.42 13.81 35.36
N SER A 55 -0.82 13.63 34.21
CA SER A 55 0.31 14.42 33.67
C SER A 55 -0.19 15.48 32.71
N PRO A 56 0.54 16.62 32.54
CA PRO A 56 0.27 17.57 31.49
C PRO A 56 0.53 17.04 30.07
N SER A 57 1.02 15.81 29.93
CA SER A 57 1.29 15.20 28.64
C SER A 57 0.93 13.72 28.59
N ILE A 58 0.52 13.28 27.42
CA ILE A 58 0.33 11.89 27.05
C ILE A 58 1.22 11.55 25.87
N ASN A 59 1.81 10.35 25.85
CA ASN A 59 2.74 9.89 24.80
C ASN A 59 2.46 8.44 24.45
N ASN A 60 2.74 8.05 23.22
CA ASN A 60 2.51 6.72 22.67
C ASN A 60 1.02 6.34 22.65
N PHE A 61 0.21 7.27 22.16
CA PHE A 61 -1.23 7.10 22.00
C PHE A 61 -1.62 6.94 20.54
N PRO A 62 -2.69 6.14 20.26
CA PRO A 62 -3.22 5.96 18.90
C PRO A 62 -4.00 7.19 18.43
N SER A 63 -4.37 7.19 17.15
CA SER A 63 -5.28 8.19 16.57
C SER A 63 -6.68 8.05 17.13
N THR A 64 -7.17 9.09 17.77
CA THR A 64 -8.55 9.24 18.25
C THR A 64 -8.70 10.63 18.87
N ASP A 65 -9.93 10.95 19.30
CA ASP A 65 -10.23 12.13 20.09
C ASP A 65 -9.89 11.91 21.56
N TYR A 66 -9.18 12.87 22.14
CA TYR A 66 -8.82 12.95 23.55
C TYR A 66 -9.44 14.17 24.18
N ILE A 67 -10.12 13.97 25.29
CA ILE A 67 -10.69 15.03 26.11
C ILE A 67 -9.78 15.22 27.31
N TYR A 68 -9.35 16.45 27.55
CA TYR A 68 -8.62 16.78 28.76
C TYR A 68 -9.41 17.78 29.61
N GLU A 69 -9.18 17.75 30.90
CA GLU A 69 -9.64 18.76 31.85
C GLU A 69 -8.43 19.16 32.72
N VAL A 70 -8.18 20.46 32.80
CA VAL A 70 -7.23 21.07 33.73
C VAL A 70 -8.03 21.76 34.83
N THR A 71 -7.68 21.46 36.07
CA THR A 71 -8.30 22.09 37.25
C THR A 71 -7.21 22.79 38.05
N ASP A 72 -7.36 24.05 38.37
CA ASP A 72 -6.44 24.83 39.21
C ASP A 72 -6.68 24.53 40.71
N PHE A 73 -5.84 25.12 41.57
CA PHE A 73 -5.93 24.93 43.03
C PHE A 73 -7.25 25.43 43.61
N GLU A 74 -7.85 26.48 43.06
CA GLU A 74 -9.13 27.08 43.50
C GLU A 74 -10.35 26.32 42.89
N GLY A 75 -10.13 25.30 42.02
CA GLY A 75 -11.17 24.49 41.41
C GLY A 75 -11.72 25.07 40.11
N CYS A 76 -11.09 26.09 39.53
CA CYS A 76 -11.44 26.59 38.19
C CYS A 76 -11.02 25.55 37.14
N LYS A 77 -11.86 25.34 36.13
CA LYS A 77 -11.70 24.29 35.16
C LYS A 77 -11.59 24.83 33.75
N TYR A 78 -10.74 24.18 32.95
CA TYR A 78 -10.68 24.34 31.51
C TYR A 78 -10.68 22.93 30.88
N SER A 79 -11.48 22.71 29.86
CA SER A 79 -11.52 21.42 29.15
C SER A 79 -11.70 21.65 27.67
N ASP A 80 -11.04 20.79 26.87
CA ASP A 80 -11.17 20.78 25.41
C ASP A 80 -11.00 19.36 24.87
N THR A 81 -11.23 19.23 23.56
CA THR A 81 -11.07 17.96 22.83
C THR A 81 -10.02 18.14 21.76
N ILE A 82 -9.03 17.26 21.75
CA ILE A 82 -7.92 17.23 20.79
C ILE A 82 -7.95 15.92 20.02
N THR A 83 -7.82 16.02 18.70
CA THR A 83 -7.71 14.86 17.83
C THR A 83 -6.23 14.55 17.52
N ILE A 84 -5.82 13.32 17.79
CA ILE A 84 -4.60 12.75 17.22
C ILE A 84 -5.00 12.05 15.91
N ASP A 85 -4.50 12.54 14.78
CA ASP A 85 -4.73 11.95 13.46
C ASP A 85 -3.68 10.91 13.12
N GLU A 86 -3.96 10.07 12.11
CA GLU A 86 -3.02 9.16 11.48
C GLU A 86 -3.13 9.25 9.95
N PRO A 87 -2.06 8.92 9.20
CA PRO A 87 -2.13 8.83 7.75
C PRO A 87 -2.96 7.61 7.32
N GLU A 88 -3.43 7.63 6.08
CA GLU A 88 -4.02 6.43 5.47
C GLU A 88 -2.96 5.32 5.33
N SER A 89 -3.38 4.05 5.40
CA SER A 89 -2.48 2.91 5.20
C SER A 89 -1.92 2.89 3.78
N ILE A 90 -0.67 2.45 3.63
CA ILE A 90 -0.07 2.24 2.31
C ILE A 90 -0.76 1.06 1.63
N ILE A 91 -1.26 1.28 0.42
CA ILE A 91 -1.90 0.28 -0.43
C ILE A 91 -1.19 0.26 -1.78
N ALA A 92 -0.75 -0.92 -2.22
CA ALA A 92 -0.21 -1.13 -3.56
C ALA A 92 -1.12 -2.05 -4.36
N ASN A 93 -1.56 -1.58 -5.53
CA ASN A 93 -2.28 -2.37 -6.52
C ASN A 93 -1.32 -2.68 -7.68
N PHE A 94 -1.37 -3.92 -8.16
CA PHE A 94 -0.48 -4.37 -9.23
C PHE A 94 -1.28 -4.83 -10.44
N SER A 95 -0.81 -4.44 -11.62
CA SER A 95 -1.20 -5.05 -12.89
C SER A 95 -0.02 -5.77 -13.49
N THR A 96 -0.24 -6.98 -14.02
CA THR A 96 0.83 -7.83 -14.54
C THR A 96 0.59 -8.19 -16.00
N SER A 97 1.67 -8.24 -16.78
CA SER A 97 1.73 -8.98 -18.04
C SER A 97 2.66 -10.16 -17.85
N HIS A 98 2.16 -11.35 -18.08
CA HIS A 98 2.91 -12.59 -17.93
C HIS A 98 3.87 -12.80 -19.12
N VAL A 99 4.79 -13.75 -18.98
CA VAL A 99 5.74 -14.09 -20.04
C VAL A 99 5.01 -14.75 -21.22
N LEU A 100 5.27 -14.27 -22.44
CA LEU A 100 4.57 -14.73 -23.63
C LEU A 100 5.05 -16.09 -24.14
N CYS A 101 6.35 -16.37 -24.00
CA CYS A 101 6.95 -17.62 -24.44
C CYS A 101 7.73 -18.27 -23.30
N LYS A 102 7.63 -19.59 -23.15
CA LYS A 102 8.35 -20.33 -22.11
C LYS A 102 9.85 -20.07 -22.17
N GLY A 103 10.44 -19.68 -21.00
CA GLY A 103 11.86 -19.36 -20.86
C GLY A 103 12.28 -17.97 -21.30
N ASP A 104 11.32 -17.12 -21.69
CA ASP A 104 11.58 -15.73 -22.08
C ASP A 104 11.53 -14.79 -20.84
N SER A 105 11.79 -13.52 -21.08
CA SER A 105 11.78 -12.45 -20.08
C SER A 105 10.97 -11.25 -20.61
N SER A 106 9.68 -11.47 -20.89
CA SER A 106 8.77 -10.45 -21.41
C SER A 106 7.74 -9.97 -20.35
N GLY A 107 7.84 -10.47 -19.12
CA GLY A 107 6.93 -10.11 -18.03
C GLY A 107 7.07 -8.64 -17.61
N ILE A 108 5.95 -8.05 -17.15
CA ILE A 108 5.87 -6.67 -16.67
C ILE A 108 5.06 -6.66 -15.38
N ILE A 109 5.45 -5.82 -14.44
CA ILE A 109 4.67 -5.43 -13.26
C ILE A 109 4.55 -3.92 -13.28
N SER A 110 3.32 -3.40 -13.23
CA SER A 110 3.04 -1.97 -13.02
C SER A 110 2.36 -1.80 -11.68
N SER A 111 2.80 -0.82 -10.88
CA SER A 111 2.29 -0.56 -9.55
C SER A 111 1.54 0.78 -9.47
N ASP A 112 0.42 0.79 -8.72
CA ASP A 112 -0.34 1.97 -8.36
C ASP A 112 -0.42 2.05 -6.83
N ILE A 113 0.21 3.08 -6.26
CA ILE A 113 0.40 3.23 -4.82
C ILE A 113 -0.46 4.36 -4.29
N SER A 114 -1.15 4.12 -3.18
CA SER A 114 -1.94 5.12 -2.46
C SER A 114 -1.75 5.02 -0.94
N GLY A 115 -2.14 6.06 -0.22
CA GLY A 115 -1.96 6.16 1.23
C GLY A 115 -0.50 6.41 1.64
N GLY A 116 -0.23 6.49 2.95
CA GLY A 116 1.07 6.87 3.49
C GLY A 116 1.49 8.29 3.11
N MET A 117 2.77 8.60 3.30
CA MET A 117 3.38 9.91 2.98
C MET A 117 4.41 9.78 1.87
N THR A 118 4.22 10.50 0.77
CA THR A 118 5.20 10.56 -0.33
C THR A 118 6.48 11.30 0.06
N PRO A 119 7.65 10.97 -0.52
CA PRO A 119 7.90 9.97 -1.56
C PRO A 119 7.94 8.53 -1.02
N TYR A 120 7.65 7.56 -1.91
CA TYR A 120 7.80 6.14 -1.62
C TYR A 120 9.18 5.63 -2.02
N THR A 121 9.66 4.61 -1.29
CA THR A 121 10.87 3.86 -1.61
C THR A 121 10.50 2.43 -1.94
N PHE A 122 10.97 1.96 -3.09
CA PHE A 122 10.75 0.61 -3.61
C PHE A 122 12.03 -0.22 -3.45
N ASN A 123 11.91 -1.45 -2.99
CA ASN A 123 13.00 -2.40 -2.93
C ASN A 123 12.49 -3.79 -3.32
N TRP A 124 12.70 -4.15 -4.59
CA TRP A 124 12.28 -5.41 -5.13
C TRP A 124 13.31 -6.52 -4.89
N SER A 125 12.85 -7.76 -4.76
CA SER A 125 13.71 -8.95 -4.57
C SER A 125 14.72 -9.17 -5.69
N ASN A 126 14.51 -8.60 -6.89
CA ASN A 126 15.47 -8.62 -7.99
C ASN A 126 16.49 -7.46 -7.94
N GLY A 127 16.46 -6.63 -6.89
CA GLY A 127 17.35 -5.48 -6.68
C GLY A 127 16.91 -4.19 -7.38
N SER A 128 15.76 -4.16 -8.04
CA SER A 128 15.22 -2.92 -8.64
C SER A 128 14.67 -1.98 -7.57
N LEU A 129 14.84 -0.69 -7.80
CA LEU A 129 14.29 0.41 -6.98
C LEU A 129 13.18 1.19 -7.72
N ASN A 130 12.77 0.74 -8.89
CA ASN A 130 11.72 1.39 -9.67
C ASN A 130 10.33 0.98 -9.20
N SER A 131 9.34 1.84 -9.39
CA SER A 131 7.93 1.51 -9.16
C SER A 131 7.47 0.34 -10.04
N ASP A 132 7.81 0.39 -11.31
CA ASP A 132 7.43 -0.59 -12.32
C ASP A 132 8.62 -1.44 -12.73
N LEU A 133 8.34 -2.70 -13.05
CA LEU A 133 9.34 -3.65 -13.53
C LEU A 133 8.98 -4.13 -14.93
N SER A 134 10.01 -4.35 -15.75
CA SER A 134 9.89 -4.92 -17.08
C SER A 134 10.99 -5.94 -17.34
N SER A 135 10.86 -6.69 -18.43
CA SER A 135 11.82 -7.73 -18.81
C SER A 135 11.98 -8.80 -17.73
N LEU A 136 10.85 -9.22 -17.16
CA LEU A 136 10.79 -10.20 -16.08
C LEU A 136 10.63 -11.61 -16.62
N SER A 137 11.39 -12.54 -16.09
CA SER A 137 11.17 -13.99 -16.25
C SER A 137 10.05 -14.45 -15.33
N GLN A 138 9.56 -15.67 -15.51
CA GLN A 138 8.69 -16.35 -14.55
C GLN A 138 9.30 -16.31 -13.14
N GLY A 139 8.50 -16.00 -12.15
CA GLY A 139 8.93 -15.99 -10.76
C GLY A 139 8.01 -15.21 -9.82
N ILE A 140 8.35 -15.23 -8.55
CA ILE A 140 7.73 -14.42 -7.51
C ILE A 140 8.65 -13.23 -7.23
N TYR A 141 8.08 -12.04 -7.29
CA TYR A 141 8.77 -10.78 -7.03
C TYR A 141 8.21 -10.16 -5.76
N GLN A 142 9.03 -10.10 -4.71
CA GLN A 142 8.66 -9.42 -3.47
C GLN A 142 9.03 -7.95 -3.57
N LEU A 143 8.12 -7.09 -3.13
CA LEU A 143 8.32 -5.66 -2.94
C LEU A 143 8.31 -5.34 -1.45
N ASP A 144 9.39 -4.77 -0.95
CA ASP A 144 9.43 -4.04 0.32
C ASP A 144 9.20 -2.56 -0.03
N LEU A 145 8.02 -2.05 0.31
CA LEU A 145 7.58 -0.68 0.04
C LEU A 145 7.58 0.13 1.33
N SER A 146 8.24 1.28 1.33
CA SER A 146 8.18 2.22 2.45
C SER A 146 7.85 3.63 1.99
N ASP A 147 7.24 4.40 2.89
CA ASP A 147 6.93 5.81 2.68
C ASP A 147 7.99 6.74 3.29
N TYR A 148 7.75 8.06 3.20
CA TYR A 148 8.63 9.08 3.77
C TYR A 148 8.82 8.95 5.29
N ASN A 149 7.81 8.53 6.02
CA ASN A 149 7.86 8.34 7.48
C ASN A 149 8.52 7.02 7.90
N GLY A 150 8.85 6.15 6.94
CA GLY A 150 9.40 4.83 7.20
C GLY A 150 8.34 3.77 7.49
N CYS A 151 7.06 4.06 7.29
CA CYS A 151 5.99 3.06 7.35
C CYS A 151 6.16 2.09 6.19
N PHE A 152 6.12 0.79 6.44
CA PHE A 152 6.43 -0.20 5.42
C PHE A 152 5.33 -1.25 5.24
N SER A 153 5.27 -1.81 4.04
CA SER A 153 4.40 -2.92 3.66
C SER A 153 5.14 -3.84 2.70
N ILE A 154 4.85 -5.13 2.77
CA ILE A 154 5.47 -6.16 1.93
C ILE A 154 4.41 -6.76 1.03
N TYR A 155 4.72 -6.88 -0.27
CA TYR A 155 3.85 -7.45 -1.28
C TYR A 155 4.58 -8.52 -2.08
N GLU A 156 3.83 -9.49 -2.58
CA GLU A 156 4.35 -10.51 -3.51
C GLU A 156 3.54 -10.48 -4.79
N VAL A 157 4.22 -10.47 -5.93
CA VAL A 157 3.64 -10.47 -7.26
C VAL A 157 4.22 -11.60 -8.07
N THR A 158 3.35 -12.42 -8.68
CA THR A 158 3.77 -13.58 -9.48
C THR A 158 3.70 -13.26 -10.98
N ILE A 159 4.79 -13.53 -11.68
CA ILE A 159 4.85 -13.59 -13.14
C ILE A 159 4.85 -15.06 -13.55
N GLU A 160 3.91 -15.42 -14.38
CA GLU A 160 3.76 -16.79 -14.92
C GLU A 160 4.32 -16.87 -16.34
N GLU A 161 4.59 -18.09 -16.80
CA GLU A 161 4.94 -18.39 -18.20
C GLU A 161 4.06 -19.54 -18.72
N PRO A 162 3.95 -19.76 -20.04
CA PRO A 162 3.28 -20.91 -20.60
C PRO A 162 3.90 -22.24 -20.12
N ILE A 163 3.07 -23.22 -19.80
CA ILE A 163 3.51 -24.51 -19.24
C ILE A 163 4.44 -25.23 -20.23
N GLU A 164 4.15 -25.13 -21.52
CA GLU A 164 4.88 -25.80 -22.58
C GLU A 164 5.40 -24.82 -23.64
N MET A 165 6.53 -25.15 -24.23
CA MET A 165 7.06 -24.45 -25.38
C MET A 165 6.14 -24.65 -26.58
N LEU A 166 6.04 -23.61 -27.45
CA LEU A 166 5.32 -23.75 -28.71
C LEU A 166 5.99 -24.86 -29.56
N ALA A 167 5.26 -25.92 -29.81
CA ALA A 167 5.68 -27.03 -30.66
C ALA A 167 4.69 -27.19 -31.82
N SER A 168 5.20 -27.61 -32.97
CA SER A 168 4.36 -27.88 -34.13
C SER A 168 4.72 -29.22 -34.75
N SER A 169 3.69 -29.97 -35.16
CA SER A 169 3.83 -31.14 -35.99
C SER A 169 2.99 -31.02 -37.24
N ILE A 170 3.48 -31.58 -38.35
CA ILE A 170 2.78 -31.55 -39.65
C ILE A 170 2.46 -32.96 -40.06
N SER A 171 1.17 -33.20 -40.37
CA SER A 171 0.70 -34.44 -41.00
C SER A 171 0.34 -34.15 -42.44
N VAL A 172 0.77 -35.00 -43.32
CA VAL A 172 0.54 -34.91 -44.78
C VAL A 172 -0.29 -36.05 -45.27
N GLY A 173 -1.44 -35.76 -45.85
CA GLY A 173 -2.27 -36.70 -46.61
C GLY A 173 -1.85 -36.66 -48.08
N PRO A 174 -1.24 -37.73 -48.63
CA PRO A 174 -0.78 -37.76 -50.00
C PRO A 174 -1.97 -37.76 -50.97
N VAL A 175 -1.76 -37.29 -52.21
CA VAL A 175 -2.73 -37.42 -53.30
C VAL A 175 -2.93 -38.87 -53.71
N ALA A 176 -4.15 -39.32 -53.89
CA ALA A 176 -4.48 -40.69 -54.19
C ALA A 176 -4.12 -41.09 -55.62
N CYS A 177 -4.15 -40.17 -56.60
CA CYS A 177 -3.86 -40.43 -58.01
C CYS A 177 -2.94 -39.38 -58.62
N HIS A 178 -2.19 -39.77 -59.68
CA HIS A 178 -1.39 -38.82 -60.41
C HIS A 178 -2.25 -37.69 -61.02
N GLY A 179 -1.88 -36.41 -60.66
CA GLY A 179 -2.64 -35.23 -61.04
C GLY A 179 -3.88 -34.97 -60.20
N GLY A 180 -4.11 -35.70 -59.11
CA GLY A 180 -5.15 -35.48 -58.12
C GLY A 180 -4.93 -34.16 -57.34
N GLN A 181 -6.03 -33.64 -56.75
CA GLN A 181 -6.01 -32.44 -55.91
C GLN A 181 -6.58 -32.76 -54.51
N ASP A 182 -6.50 -33.98 -54.08
CA ASP A 182 -7.05 -34.50 -52.80
C ASP A 182 -5.98 -34.62 -51.68
N GLY A 183 -4.79 -34.07 -51.89
CA GLY A 183 -3.74 -33.99 -50.86
C GLY A 183 -4.12 -33.01 -49.76
N SER A 184 -3.70 -33.25 -48.55
CA SER A 184 -3.95 -32.38 -47.40
C SER A 184 -2.70 -32.23 -46.52
N ILE A 185 -2.60 -31.09 -45.87
CA ILE A 185 -1.59 -30.82 -44.85
C ILE A 185 -2.30 -30.30 -43.58
N VAL A 186 -2.01 -30.93 -42.47
CA VAL A 186 -2.57 -30.54 -41.17
C VAL A 186 -1.41 -30.15 -40.24
N ALA A 187 -1.43 -28.96 -39.73
CA ALA A 187 -0.54 -28.53 -38.64
C ALA A 187 -1.24 -28.76 -37.30
N LEU A 188 -0.54 -29.44 -36.39
CA LEU A 188 -0.94 -29.55 -34.99
C LEU A 188 0.00 -28.74 -34.16
N ILE A 189 -0.56 -27.79 -33.39
CA ILE A 189 0.18 -26.90 -32.52
C ILE A 189 -0.12 -27.27 -31.08
N GLU A 190 0.95 -27.37 -30.29
CA GLU A 190 0.89 -27.65 -28.84
C GLU A 190 1.72 -26.62 -28.09
N GLY A 191 1.30 -26.27 -26.87
CA GLY A 191 1.98 -25.28 -26.02
C GLY A 191 1.86 -23.84 -26.50
N GLY A 192 2.65 -22.94 -25.94
CA GLY A 192 2.57 -21.52 -26.20
C GLY A 192 1.26 -20.88 -25.67
N THR A 193 0.94 -19.69 -26.20
CA THR A 193 -0.28 -18.94 -25.83
C THR A 193 -1.13 -18.67 -27.06
N ALA A 194 -2.39 -19.11 -27.05
CA ALA A 194 -3.35 -18.83 -28.12
C ALA A 194 -3.73 -17.32 -28.13
N PRO A 195 -4.16 -16.75 -29.28
CA PRO A 195 -4.40 -17.42 -30.57
C PRO A 195 -3.14 -17.65 -31.39
N TYR A 196 -3.13 -18.72 -32.18
CA TYR A 196 -2.02 -19.04 -33.07
C TYR A 196 -2.24 -18.45 -34.47
N HIS A 197 -1.14 -17.99 -35.08
CA HIS A 197 -1.14 -17.51 -36.45
C HIS A 197 -0.35 -18.47 -37.34
N TYR A 198 -0.96 -18.85 -38.46
CA TYR A 198 -0.36 -19.76 -39.44
C TYR A 198 -0.10 -19.00 -40.73
N ASN A 199 1.06 -19.22 -41.32
CA ASN A 199 1.42 -18.65 -42.62
C ASN A 199 1.95 -19.79 -43.52
N TRP A 200 1.17 -20.11 -44.53
CA TRP A 200 1.50 -21.15 -45.51
C TRP A 200 2.11 -20.50 -46.75
N SER A 201 3.04 -21.22 -47.43
CA SER A 201 3.66 -20.75 -48.68
C SER A 201 2.65 -20.54 -49.84
N SER A 202 1.46 -21.15 -49.74
CA SER A 202 0.32 -20.93 -50.64
C SER A 202 -0.36 -19.58 -50.42
N GLN A 203 0.05 -18.76 -49.44
CA GLN A 203 -0.57 -17.51 -49.00
C GLN A 203 -1.96 -17.70 -48.30
N ASP A 204 -2.34 -18.93 -47.99
CA ASP A 204 -3.48 -19.18 -47.14
C ASP A 204 -3.14 -18.86 -45.68
N THR A 205 -3.95 -18.00 -45.03
CA THR A 205 -3.82 -17.67 -43.60
C THR A 205 -5.05 -18.22 -42.88
N VAL A 206 -4.85 -18.99 -41.82
CA VAL A 206 -5.91 -19.51 -40.96
C VAL A 206 -5.65 -19.07 -39.52
N PHE A 207 -6.69 -18.60 -38.83
CA PHE A 207 -6.69 -18.28 -37.43
C PHE A 207 -7.52 -19.34 -36.68
N THR A 208 -7.01 -19.90 -35.58
CA THR A 208 -7.76 -20.77 -34.67
C THR A 208 -7.56 -20.34 -33.23
#